data_0cfe5ee81c68156033309874cb265a8a
#
_entry.id   0cfe5ee81c68156033309874cb265a8a
#
_cell.length_a   1.000
_cell.length_b   1.000
_cell.length_c   1.000
_cell.angle_alpha   90.00
_cell.angle_beta   90.00
_cell.angle_gamma   90.00
#
_symmetry.space_group_name_H-M   'P 1'
#
loop_
_entity.id
_entity.type
_entity.pdbx_description
1 polymer ?
#
loop_
_entity_poly.entity_id
_entity_poly.type
_entity_poly.pdbx_seq_one_letter_code
_entity_poly.pdbx_strand_id
1 'polypeptide(L)'
;MTKNKELTKKEMLEIFNRRYACKKYDKTKVVSDEDFMAIIEAGRLSPSSFGLEPWKFILVKNEEMLNDMREFAWGAINSLNGASHIVMVLARKGVTGDSDYFERIGKEIKNISEENLKIRKEFFTKFQKEHFKLLESERALFDWASKQTYIAMVNMMNMAAALGIDSCAIEGFNK
;
A
#
# COMPACT_ATOMS: atom_id res chain seq x y z
N MET A 1 -1.58 4.66 -31.55
CA MET A 1 -2.27 4.21 -30.32
C MET A 1 -2.39 2.69 -30.39
N THR A 2 -1.56 1.97 -29.66
CA THR A 2 -1.71 0.53 -29.49
C THR A 2 -3.02 0.27 -28.77
N LYS A 3 -3.96 -0.47 -29.39
CA LYS A 3 -5.16 -0.94 -28.71
C LYS A 3 -4.71 -1.72 -27.48
N ASN A 4 -5.00 -1.22 -26.28
CA ASN A 4 -4.82 -2.00 -25.06
C ASN A 4 -5.61 -3.30 -25.23
N LYS A 5 -4.93 -4.43 -25.13
CA LYS A 5 -5.59 -5.74 -25.12
C LYS A 5 -6.43 -5.80 -23.83
N GLU A 6 -7.74 -5.89 -23.97
CA GLU A 6 -8.62 -6.13 -22.82
C GLU A 6 -8.40 -7.54 -22.28
N LEU A 7 -8.19 -7.65 -20.97
CA LEU A 7 -8.15 -8.95 -20.31
C LEU A 7 -9.54 -9.55 -20.25
N THR A 8 -9.65 -10.83 -20.57
CA THR A 8 -10.90 -11.57 -20.43
C THR A 8 -11.23 -11.80 -18.94
N LYS A 9 -12.50 -12.08 -18.66
CA LYS A 9 -12.94 -12.48 -17.30
C LYS A 9 -12.16 -13.69 -16.78
N LYS A 10 -11.85 -14.63 -17.67
CA LYS A 10 -11.09 -15.84 -17.34
C LYS A 10 -9.66 -15.50 -16.92
N GLU A 11 -8.95 -14.70 -17.70
CA GLU A 11 -7.59 -14.25 -17.39
C GLU A 11 -7.53 -13.49 -16.06
N MET A 12 -8.52 -12.62 -15.80
CA MET A 12 -8.61 -11.92 -14.51
C MET A 12 -8.83 -12.88 -13.33
N LEU A 13 -9.71 -13.84 -13.45
CA LEU A 13 -9.96 -14.82 -12.39
C LEU A 13 -8.76 -15.75 -12.16
N GLU A 14 -7.98 -16.06 -13.20
CA GLU A 14 -6.74 -16.82 -13.08
C GLU A 14 -5.70 -16.10 -12.23
N ILE A 15 -5.59 -14.77 -12.32
CA ILE A 15 -4.71 -13.95 -11.46
C ILE A 15 -5.12 -14.11 -9.99
N PHE A 16 -6.41 -13.99 -9.67
CA PHE A 16 -6.90 -14.15 -8.30
C PHE A 16 -6.71 -15.57 -7.76
N ASN A 17 -6.95 -16.60 -8.59
CA ASN A 17 -6.74 -18.00 -8.21
C ASN A 17 -5.26 -18.32 -7.98
N ARG A 18 -4.35 -17.70 -8.77
CA ARG A 18 -2.91 -17.85 -8.62
C ARG A 18 -2.39 -17.24 -7.31
N ARG A 19 -2.96 -16.10 -6.90
CA ARG A 19 -2.49 -15.37 -5.72
C ARG A 19 -2.79 -16.17 -4.44
N TYR A 20 -1.75 -16.55 -3.72
CA TYR A 20 -1.84 -17.19 -2.41
C TYR A 20 -0.75 -16.62 -1.47
N ALA A 21 -0.86 -16.90 -0.17
CA ALA A 21 0.15 -16.49 0.81
C ALA A 21 1.34 -17.46 0.74
N CYS A 22 2.35 -17.12 -0.03
CA CYS A 22 3.55 -17.94 -0.21
C CYS A 22 4.31 -18.11 1.12
N LYS A 23 4.68 -19.33 1.44
CA LYS A 23 5.40 -19.68 2.68
C LYS A 23 6.79 -20.24 2.42
N LYS A 24 7.15 -20.50 1.16
CA LYS A 24 8.45 -21.05 0.79
C LYS A 24 8.93 -20.40 -0.51
N TYR A 25 10.05 -19.73 -0.44
CA TYR A 25 10.64 -19.00 -1.55
C TYR A 25 11.85 -19.72 -2.09
N ASP A 26 12.05 -19.63 -3.40
CA ASP A 26 13.24 -20.10 -4.10
C ASP A 26 14.32 -19.00 -4.04
N LYS A 27 15.32 -19.18 -3.20
CA LYS A 27 16.42 -18.22 -2.99
C LYS A 27 17.28 -17.98 -4.24
N THR A 28 17.19 -18.85 -5.24
CA THR A 28 17.94 -18.70 -6.50
C THR A 28 17.24 -17.77 -7.49
N LYS A 29 15.97 -17.45 -7.23
CA LYS A 29 15.16 -16.55 -8.07
C LYS A 29 15.07 -15.17 -7.46
N VAL A 30 15.34 -14.18 -8.29
CA VAL A 30 15.24 -12.76 -7.92
C VAL A 30 14.22 -12.10 -8.83
N VAL A 31 13.32 -11.32 -8.26
CA VAL A 31 12.40 -10.48 -9.04
C VAL A 31 13.20 -9.36 -9.68
N SER A 32 12.99 -9.11 -10.97
CA SER A 32 13.67 -8.02 -11.69
C SER A 32 13.29 -6.65 -11.12
N ASP A 33 14.16 -5.66 -11.26
CA ASP A 33 13.85 -4.29 -10.86
C ASP A 33 12.64 -3.75 -11.64
N GLU A 34 12.48 -4.09 -12.90
CA GLU A 34 11.35 -3.70 -13.75
C GLU A 34 10.04 -4.25 -13.20
N ASP A 35 9.96 -5.56 -12.94
CA ASP A 35 8.77 -6.20 -12.36
C ASP A 35 8.47 -5.67 -10.97
N PHE A 36 9.52 -5.48 -10.17
CA PHE A 36 9.35 -4.92 -8.82
C PHE A 36 8.79 -3.50 -8.87
N MET A 37 9.29 -2.65 -9.76
CA MET A 37 8.75 -1.30 -9.93
C MET A 37 7.32 -1.29 -10.44
N ALA A 38 6.93 -2.23 -11.31
CA ALA A 38 5.53 -2.38 -11.73
C ALA A 38 4.61 -2.76 -10.56
N ILE A 39 5.10 -3.62 -9.64
CA ILE A 39 4.36 -3.97 -8.41
C ILE A 39 4.18 -2.74 -7.52
N ILE A 40 5.23 -1.96 -7.29
CA ILE A 40 5.16 -0.73 -6.48
C ILE A 40 4.21 0.29 -7.12
N GLU A 41 4.26 0.44 -8.44
CA GLU A 41 3.39 1.35 -9.18
C GLU A 41 1.91 0.97 -9.07
N ALA A 42 1.57 -0.32 -9.08
CA ALA A 42 0.21 -0.79 -8.81
C ALA A 42 -0.27 -0.38 -7.41
N GLY A 43 0.62 -0.40 -6.41
CA GLY A 43 0.34 0.13 -5.08
C GLY A 43 0.13 1.65 -5.10
N ARG A 44 1.00 2.39 -5.79
CA ARG A 44 0.90 3.85 -5.90
C ARG A 44 -0.38 4.31 -6.59
N LEU A 45 -0.80 3.63 -7.64
CA LEU A 45 -2.01 3.92 -8.42
C LEU A 45 -3.31 3.49 -7.74
N SER A 46 -3.22 2.89 -6.55
CA SER A 46 -4.39 2.39 -5.84
C SER A 46 -5.33 3.53 -5.42
N PRO A 47 -6.65 3.32 -5.47
CA PRO A 47 -7.59 4.30 -4.94
C PRO A 47 -7.48 4.38 -3.42
N SER A 48 -7.78 5.55 -2.87
CA SER A 48 -7.92 5.74 -1.43
C SER A 48 -9.03 6.72 -1.11
N SER A 49 -9.53 6.68 0.12
CA SER A 49 -10.55 7.63 0.58
C SER A 49 -10.05 9.07 0.38
N PHE A 50 -10.85 9.89 -0.27
CA PHE A 50 -10.48 11.24 -0.71
C PHE A 50 -9.23 11.30 -1.61
N GLY A 51 -8.72 10.17 -2.09
CA GLY A 51 -7.48 10.11 -2.86
C GLY A 51 -6.28 10.65 -2.08
N LEU A 52 -6.25 10.49 -0.77
CA LEU A 52 -5.18 11.04 0.08
C LEU A 52 -3.94 10.16 0.13
N GLU A 53 -4.05 8.89 -0.30
CA GLU A 53 -2.89 8.01 -0.42
C GLU A 53 -2.04 7.95 0.88
N PRO A 54 -2.66 7.66 2.05
CA PRO A 54 -1.99 7.80 3.34
C PRO A 54 -1.04 6.63 3.63
N TRP A 55 -0.19 6.31 2.67
CA TRP A 55 0.78 5.22 2.74
C TRP A 55 2.19 5.65 2.35
N LYS A 56 3.14 4.82 2.72
CA LYS A 56 4.50 4.85 2.22
C LYS A 56 5.02 3.42 2.09
N PHE A 57 5.67 3.12 0.97
CA PHE A 57 6.34 1.84 0.74
C PHE A 57 7.83 2.00 0.97
N ILE A 58 8.41 1.11 1.77
CA ILE A 58 9.85 1.08 2.04
C ILE A 58 10.37 -0.30 1.63
N LEU A 59 11.22 -0.34 0.61
CA LEU A 59 11.98 -1.53 0.28
C LEU A 59 13.13 -1.68 1.29
N VAL A 60 13.13 -2.77 2.04
CA VAL A 60 14.17 -3.07 3.02
C VAL A 60 15.29 -3.83 2.32
N LYS A 61 16.46 -3.18 2.18
CA LYS A 61 17.68 -3.76 1.59
C LYS A 61 18.80 -3.91 2.61
N ASN A 62 18.70 -3.24 3.76
CA ASN A 62 19.73 -3.26 4.79
C ASN A 62 19.69 -4.60 5.55
N GLU A 63 20.80 -5.35 5.53
CA GLU A 63 20.92 -6.66 6.16
C GLU A 63 20.76 -6.61 7.69
N GLU A 64 21.25 -5.56 8.33
CA GLU A 64 21.08 -5.35 9.77
C GLU A 64 19.60 -5.22 10.12
N MET A 65 18.89 -4.35 9.38
CA MET A 65 17.44 -4.18 9.56
C MET A 65 16.67 -5.48 9.30
N LEU A 66 17.05 -6.25 8.27
CA LEU A 66 16.42 -7.55 7.99
C LEU A 66 16.67 -8.56 9.13
N ASN A 67 17.86 -8.49 9.77
CA ASN A 67 18.17 -9.31 10.94
C ASN A 67 17.36 -8.88 12.16
N ASP A 68 17.28 -7.58 12.43
CA ASP A 68 16.47 -7.03 13.54
C ASP A 68 14.99 -7.41 13.37
N MET A 69 14.47 -7.38 12.14
CA MET A 69 13.09 -7.78 11.86
C MET A 69 12.79 -9.22 12.28
N ARG A 70 13.78 -10.13 12.32
CA ARG A 70 13.58 -11.52 12.76
C ARG A 70 13.20 -11.63 14.23
N GLU A 71 13.61 -10.67 15.04
CA GLU A 71 13.32 -10.66 16.47
C GLU A 71 11.87 -10.33 16.80
N PHE A 72 11.24 -9.45 16.02
CA PHE A 72 9.88 -8.98 16.28
C PHE A 72 8.84 -9.36 15.22
N ALA A 73 9.26 -9.66 13.99
CA ALA A 73 8.34 -9.97 12.88
C ALA A 73 8.20 -11.50 12.69
N TRP A 74 7.66 -12.18 13.70
CA TRP A 74 7.51 -13.64 13.73
C TRP A 74 6.73 -14.22 12.53
N GLY A 75 5.77 -13.47 11.98
CA GLY A 75 5.04 -13.85 10.76
C GLY A 75 5.87 -13.72 9.48
N ALA A 76 6.98 -12.98 9.51
CA ALA A 76 7.84 -12.70 8.37
C ALA A 76 9.00 -13.69 8.19
N ILE A 77 9.26 -14.58 9.14
CA ILE A 77 10.47 -15.41 9.18
C ILE A 77 10.71 -16.17 7.88
N ASN A 78 9.67 -16.75 7.29
CA ASN A 78 9.80 -17.48 6.03
C ASN A 78 10.18 -16.54 4.87
N SER A 79 9.59 -15.34 4.82
CA SER A 79 9.89 -14.34 3.80
C SER A 79 11.28 -13.74 3.98
N LEU A 80 11.67 -13.42 5.22
CA LEU A 80 13.00 -12.92 5.56
C LEU A 80 14.12 -13.94 5.23
N ASN A 81 13.79 -15.23 5.19
CA ASN A 81 14.73 -16.28 4.87
C ASN A 81 14.82 -16.64 3.38
N GLY A 82 14.00 -16.03 2.51
CA GLY A 82 14.04 -16.48 1.11
C GLY A 82 13.43 -15.57 0.06
N ALA A 83 12.59 -14.60 0.43
CA ALA A 83 12.00 -13.68 -0.53
C ALA A 83 13.07 -12.72 -1.09
N SER A 84 13.01 -12.42 -2.37
CA SER A 84 13.95 -11.49 -3.01
C SER A 84 13.73 -10.02 -2.58
N HIS A 85 12.51 -9.67 -2.19
CA HIS A 85 12.15 -8.31 -1.77
C HIS A 85 11.26 -8.33 -0.53
N ILE A 86 11.57 -7.46 0.42
CA ILE A 86 10.76 -7.20 1.62
C ILE A 86 10.31 -5.74 1.57
N VAL A 87 9.00 -5.52 1.55
CA VAL A 87 8.41 -4.18 1.51
C VAL A 87 7.62 -3.91 2.79
N MET A 88 8.00 -2.88 3.53
CA MET A 88 7.16 -2.35 4.61
C MET A 88 6.13 -1.38 4.03
N VAL A 89 4.86 -1.64 4.33
CA VAL A 89 3.74 -0.77 3.97
C VAL A 89 3.34 0.02 5.22
N LEU A 90 3.66 1.31 5.23
CA LEU A 90 3.42 2.18 6.37
C LEU A 90 2.15 3.00 6.18
N ALA A 91 1.33 3.11 7.23
CA ALA A 91 0.21 4.04 7.31
C ALA A 91 0.66 5.37 7.91
N ARG A 92 0.18 6.47 7.35
CA ARG A 92 0.48 7.82 7.84
C ARG A 92 -0.40 8.17 9.03
N LYS A 93 0.22 8.69 10.09
CA LYS A 93 -0.48 9.29 11.23
C LYS A 93 -0.88 10.73 10.94
N GLY A 94 -1.90 11.22 11.66
CA GLY A 94 -2.26 12.65 11.68
C GLY A 94 -2.83 13.19 10.37
N VAL A 95 -3.46 12.37 9.54
CA VAL A 95 -4.04 12.80 8.27
C VAL A 95 -5.38 13.50 8.52
N THR A 96 -5.31 14.81 8.75
CA THR A 96 -6.48 15.68 8.94
C THR A 96 -6.62 16.70 7.82
N GLY A 97 -7.77 17.36 7.72
CA GLY A 97 -7.99 18.44 6.76
C GLY A 97 -7.04 19.63 6.96
N ASP A 98 -6.50 19.80 8.18
CA ASP A 98 -5.56 20.86 8.54
C ASP A 98 -4.10 20.43 8.46
N SER A 99 -3.81 19.18 8.07
CA SER A 99 -2.43 18.70 7.97
C SER A 99 -1.74 19.21 6.70
N ASP A 100 -0.44 19.51 6.82
CA ASP A 100 0.43 19.83 5.67
C ASP A 100 0.37 18.74 4.59
N TYR A 101 0.14 17.51 5.03
CA TYR A 101 0.01 16.38 4.11
C TYR A 101 -1.22 16.50 3.21
N PHE A 102 -2.36 16.93 3.75
CA PHE A 102 -3.58 17.16 2.96
C PHE A 102 -3.33 18.24 1.90
N GLU A 103 -2.71 19.35 2.31
CA GLU A 103 -2.37 20.43 1.39
C GLU A 103 -1.38 19.99 0.31
N ARG A 104 -0.32 19.28 0.68
CA ARG A 104 0.67 18.76 -0.25
C ARG A 104 0.05 17.83 -1.29
N ILE A 105 -0.80 16.88 -0.88
CA ILE A 105 -1.48 15.99 -1.81
C ILE A 105 -2.39 16.79 -2.76
N GLY A 106 -3.11 17.77 -2.26
CA GLY A 106 -4.00 18.59 -3.07
C GLY A 106 -3.25 19.47 -4.07
N LYS A 107 -2.25 20.22 -3.60
CA LYS A 107 -1.52 21.20 -4.42
C LYS A 107 -0.49 20.56 -5.34
N GLU A 108 0.44 19.76 -4.76
CA GLU A 108 1.61 19.29 -5.50
C GLU A 108 1.35 18.03 -6.32
N ILE A 109 0.48 17.14 -5.83
CA ILE A 109 0.26 15.84 -6.50
C ILE A 109 -0.96 15.90 -7.42
N LYS A 110 -2.05 16.52 -6.96
CA LYS A 110 -3.32 16.54 -7.70
C LYS A 110 -3.60 17.85 -8.44
N ASN A 111 -2.75 18.86 -8.30
CA ASN A 111 -2.87 20.18 -8.94
C ASN A 111 -4.26 20.80 -8.75
N ILE A 112 -4.84 20.67 -7.55
CA ILE A 112 -6.15 21.23 -7.20
C ILE A 112 -5.99 22.75 -6.96
N SER A 113 -6.88 23.57 -7.53
CA SER A 113 -6.88 25.00 -7.27
C SER A 113 -7.13 25.31 -5.80
N GLU A 114 -6.66 26.46 -5.32
CA GLU A 114 -6.83 26.86 -3.92
C GLU A 114 -8.30 26.92 -3.49
N GLU A 115 -9.16 27.43 -4.36
CA GLU A 115 -10.60 27.48 -4.12
C GLU A 115 -11.20 26.06 -3.91
N ASN A 116 -10.92 25.15 -4.83
CA ASN A 116 -11.39 23.77 -4.74
C ASN A 116 -10.76 23.02 -3.56
N LEU A 117 -9.51 23.31 -3.23
CA LEU A 117 -8.83 22.72 -2.08
C LEU A 117 -9.50 23.15 -0.76
N LYS A 118 -9.93 24.41 -0.64
CA LYS A 118 -10.67 24.90 0.51
C LYS A 118 -12.00 24.16 0.69
N ILE A 119 -12.79 24.03 -0.38
CA ILE A 119 -14.06 23.28 -0.37
C ILE A 119 -13.80 21.83 0.03
N ARG A 120 -12.79 21.22 -0.54
CA ARG A 120 -12.40 19.82 -0.25
C ARG A 120 -11.97 19.64 1.20
N LYS A 121 -11.24 20.60 1.77
CA LYS A 121 -10.82 20.62 3.18
C LYS A 121 -12.05 20.67 4.12
N GLU A 122 -12.99 21.56 3.85
CA GLU A 122 -14.23 21.68 4.62
C GLU A 122 -15.02 20.37 4.60
N PHE A 123 -15.19 19.77 3.41
CA PHE A 123 -15.90 18.50 3.26
C PHE A 123 -15.18 17.36 3.95
N PHE A 124 -13.86 17.25 3.83
CA PHE A 124 -13.07 16.22 4.50
C PHE A 124 -13.09 16.39 6.03
N THR A 125 -13.01 17.61 6.51
CA THR A 125 -13.11 17.89 7.96
C THR A 125 -14.48 17.49 8.51
N LYS A 126 -15.56 17.79 7.79
CA LYS A 126 -16.90 17.37 8.15
C LYS A 126 -17.05 15.84 8.16
N PHE A 127 -16.52 15.18 7.14
CA PHE A 127 -16.46 13.72 7.09
C PHE A 127 -15.77 13.14 8.32
N GLN A 128 -14.60 13.68 8.71
CA GLN A 128 -13.84 13.21 9.84
C GLN A 128 -14.57 13.43 11.18
N LYS A 129 -15.17 14.60 11.37
CA LYS A 129 -15.81 14.98 12.64
C LYS A 129 -17.19 14.37 12.82
N GLU A 130 -18.06 14.51 11.80
CA GLU A 130 -19.49 14.26 11.94
C GLU A 130 -19.88 12.85 11.44
N HIS A 131 -19.38 12.46 10.27
CA HIS A 131 -19.83 11.24 9.62
C HIS A 131 -19.14 9.99 10.17
N PHE A 132 -17.84 10.05 10.36
CA PHE A 132 -17.03 8.89 10.78
C PHE A 132 -16.40 9.02 12.16
N LYS A 133 -16.51 10.19 12.79
CA LYS A 133 -15.98 10.46 14.14
C LYS A 133 -14.50 10.09 14.30
N LEU A 134 -13.72 10.27 13.24
CA LEU A 134 -12.30 9.86 13.21
C LEU A 134 -11.43 10.68 14.15
N LEU A 135 -11.88 11.88 14.51
CA LEU A 135 -11.14 12.80 15.39
C LEU A 135 -11.44 12.59 16.88
N GLU A 136 -12.22 11.57 17.24
CA GLU A 136 -12.47 11.23 18.65
C GLU A 136 -11.24 10.63 19.36
N SER A 137 -10.33 10.04 18.59
CA SER A 137 -9.06 9.55 19.10
C SER A 137 -7.99 9.42 17.99
N GLU A 138 -6.71 9.48 18.37
CA GLU A 138 -5.61 9.19 17.44
C GLU A 138 -5.73 7.77 16.86
N ARG A 139 -6.23 6.84 17.65
CA ARG A 139 -6.45 5.46 17.23
C ARG A 139 -7.49 5.36 16.10
N ALA A 140 -8.63 6.03 16.23
CA ALA A 140 -9.68 6.02 15.21
C ALA A 140 -9.16 6.59 13.87
N LEU A 141 -8.42 7.70 13.94
CA LEU A 141 -7.82 8.33 12.77
C LEU A 141 -6.76 7.43 12.11
N PHE A 142 -5.91 6.81 12.92
CA PHE A 142 -4.89 5.89 12.42
C PHE A 142 -5.50 4.62 11.82
N ASP A 143 -6.50 4.03 12.45
CA ASP A 143 -7.20 2.84 11.94
C ASP A 143 -7.87 3.11 10.59
N TRP A 144 -8.40 4.33 10.37
CA TRP A 144 -8.90 4.74 9.07
C TRP A 144 -7.78 4.80 8.01
N ALA A 145 -6.66 5.43 8.33
CA ALA A 145 -5.51 5.50 7.42
C ALA A 145 -4.93 4.11 7.11
N SER A 146 -4.85 3.24 8.11
CA SER A 146 -4.37 1.87 7.97
C SER A 146 -5.20 1.05 6.98
N LYS A 147 -6.54 1.20 7.00
CA LYS A 147 -7.41 0.50 6.04
C LYS A 147 -7.10 0.86 4.58
N GLN A 148 -6.63 2.08 4.31
CA GLN A 148 -6.26 2.48 2.96
C GLN A 148 -5.00 1.74 2.48
N THR A 149 -4.07 1.40 3.39
CA THR A 149 -2.85 0.67 3.02
C THR A 149 -3.13 -0.75 2.52
N TYR A 150 -4.20 -1.39 3.01
CA TYR A 150 -4.60 -2.72 2.54
C TYR A 150 -5.05 -2.71 1.09
N ILE A 151 -5.68 -1.63 0.63
CA ILE A 151 -6.08 -1.48 -0.79
C ILE A 151 -4.82 -1.48 -1.67
N ALA A 152 -3.83 -0.68 -1.31
CA ALA A 152 -2.57 -0.60 -2.02
C ALA A 152 -1.82 -1.94 -1.99
N MET A 153 -1.71 -2.57 -0.82
CA MET A 153 -1.06 -3.86 -0.64
C MET A 153 -1.71 -4.96 -1.51
N VAL A 154 -3.03 -5.04 -1.53
CA VAL A 154 -3.74 -6.03 -2.36
C VAL A 154 -3.49 -5.81 -3.84
N ASN A 155 -3.46 -4.56 -4.32
CA ASN A 155 -3.15 -4.26 -5.71
C ASN A 155 -1.70 -4.64 -6.07
N MET A 156 -0.74 -4.40 -5.16
CA MET A 156 0.64 -4.90 -5.33
C MET A 156 0.69 -6.42 -5.45
N MET A 157 -0.04 -7.14 -4.58
CA MET A 157 -0.10 -8.60 -4.61
C MET A 157 -0.77 -9.14 -5.89
N ASN A 158 -1.81 -8.48 -6.39
CA ASN A 158 -2.47 -8.84 -7.63
C ASN A 158 -1.55 -8.59 -8.85
N MET A 159 -0.79 -7.49 -8.84
CA MET A 159 0.21 -7.22 -9.87
C MET A 159 1.32 -8.29 -9.85
N ALA A 160 1.84 -8.63 -8.68
CA ALA A 160 2.81 -9.71 -8.53
C ALA A 160 2.27 -11.02 -9.12
N ALA A 161 1.03 -11.41 -8.79
CA ALA A 161 0.39 -12.61 -9.32
C ALA A 161 0.24 -12.56 -10.84
N ALA A 162 -0.12 -11.40 -11.42
CA ALA A 162 -0.22 -11.21 -12.86
C ALA A 162 1.13 -11.39 -13.57
N LEU A 163 2.23 -11.01 -12.92
CA LEU A 163 3.61 -11.20 -13.39
C LEU A 163 4.17 -12.61 -13.09
N GLY A 164 3.39 -13.48 -12.46
CA GLY A 164 3.87 -14.82 -12.12
C GLY A 164 4.74 -14.88 -10.86
N ILE A 165 4.71 -13.82 -10.03
CA ILE A 165 5.50 -13.66 -8.81
C ILE A 165 4.63 -13.96 -7.59
N ASP A 166 5.15 -14.80 -6.70
CA ASP A 166 4.48 -15.13 -5.44
C ASP A 166 4.71 -14.05 -4.39
N SER A 167 3.70 -13.84 -3.54
CA SER A 167 3.75 -12.83 -2.48
C SER A 167 3.09 -13.30 -1.19
N CYS A 168 3.40 -12.64 -0.08
CA CYS A 168 2.76 -12.88 1.21
C CYS A 168 2.56 -11.57 1.96
N ALA A 169 1.31 -11.24 2.29
CA ALA A 169 1.01 -10.21 3.26
C ALA A 169 1.32 -10.69 4.68
N ILE A 170 1.91 -9.84 5.50
CA ILE A 170 2.38 -10.17 6.84
C ILE A 170 1.89 -9.11 7.83
N GLU A 171 1.17 -9.56 8.85
CA GLU A 171 0.74 -8.75 10.00
C GLU A 171 1.33 -9.29 11.32
N GLY A 172 1.97 -10.46 11.27
CA GLY A 172 2.52 -11.12 12.44
C GLY A 172 3.83 -10.48 12.90
N PHE A 173 3.74 -9.37 13.62
CA PHE A 173 4.86 -8.69 14.27
C PHE A 173 4.43 -8.03 15.58
N ASN A 174 5.39 -7.89 16.50
CA ASN A 174 5.21 -7.13 17.74
C ASN A 174 5.34 -5.63 17.44
N LYS A 175 4.48 -4.82 18.06
CA LYS A 175 4.48 -3.35 17.93
C LYS A 175 5.35 -2.71 18.98
#